data_bf3041f4d2bf64060d0e874f6fffc55d
#
_entry.id   bf3041f4d2bf64060d0e874f6fffc55d
#
_cell.length_a   1.000
_cell.length_b   1.000
_cell.length_c   1.000
_cell.angle_alpha   90.00
_cell.angle_beta   90.00
_cell.angle_gamma   90.00
#
_symmetry.space_group_name_H-M   'P 1'
#
loop_
_entity.id
_entity.type
_entity.pdbx_description
1 polymer ?
#
loop_
_entity_poly.entity_id
_entity_poly.type
_entity_poly.pdbx_seq_one_letter_code
_entity_poly.pdbx_strand_id
1 'polypeptide(L)'
;MWRHGQTAFNAERRFQGQTDVPLNGVGREQAARAARFLAALRPHAIFSSDLSRAAETAAALARLTGLSVTLDKDLRERHGGTWEGKTDAEIREQYPEAYAAWVPPDGETAAAVADRGSMALERIADSVPGGSLTVVTGHGANLGMGLARLLGIPDGVRMLGAFGNCRWSVLSRRGEHWRLQEHNVGSLPEPVPDPDSERED
;
A
#
# COMPACT_ATOMS: atom_id res chain seq x y z
N MET A 1 7.60 -4.47 0.86
CA MET A 1 6.32 -3.76 1.04
C MET A 1 5.27 -4.48 0.23
N TRP A 2 4.11 -4.74 0.79
CA TRP A 2 3.05 -5.58 0.19
C TRP A 2 1.70 -4.88 0.34
N ARG A 3 1.01 -4.56 -0.77
CA ARG A 3 -0.32 -3.96 -0.72
C ARG A 3 -1.37 -5.01 -0.39
N HIS A 4 -2.41 -4.64 0.38
CA HIS A 4 -3.56 -5.48 0.70
C HIS A 4 -4.27 -6.04 -0.55
N GLY A 5 -4.99 -7.15 -0.38
CA GLY A 5 -5.84 -7.75 -1.40
C GLY A 5 -7.06 -6.91 -1.76
N GLN A 6 -7.79 -7.31 -2.80
CA GLN A 6 -8.96 -6.59 -3.28
C GLN A 6 -10.06 -6.50 -2.21
N THR A 7 -10.72 -5.33 -2.16
CA THR A 7 -11.95 -5.07 -1.39
C THR A 7 -13.12 -4.79 -2.33
N ALA A 8 -14.34 -4.67 -1.80
CA ALA A 8 -15.48 -4.21 -2.58
C ALA A 8 -15.23 -2.82 -3.18
N PHE A 9 -14.66 -1.88 -2.40
CA PHE A 9 -14.35 -0.54 -2.88
C PHE A 9 -13.30 -0.52 -4.00
N ASN A 10 -12.33 -1.46 -4.00
CA ASN A 10 -11.42 -1.59 -5.16
C ASN A 10 -12.17 -2.04 -6.41
N ALA A 11 -13.07 -3.03 -6.30
CA ALA A 11 -13.84 -3.53 -7.43
C ALA A 11 -14.79 -2.46 -7.99
N GLU A 12 -15.34 -1.61 -7.11
CA GLU A 12 -16.25 -0.52 -7.46
C GLU A 12 -15.54 0.79 -7.79
N ARG A 13 -14.20 0.82 -7.75
CA ARG A 13 -13.37 2.03 -7.98
C ARG A 13 -13.75 3.20 -7.06
N ARG A 14 -14.03 2.89 -5.78
CA ARG A 14 -14.32 3.89 -4.75
C ARG A 14 -13.06 4.23 -3.97
N PHE A 15 -12.92 5.50 -3.63
CA PHE A 15 -11.85 5.97 -2.75
C PHE A 15 -12.05 5.38 -1.34
N GLN A 16 -11.10 4.58 -0.86
CA GLN A 16 -11.25 3.90 0.42
C GLN A 16 -10.80 4.74 1.61
N GLY A 17 -9.65 5.37 1.48
CA GLY A 17 -9.03 6.09 2.59
C GLY A 17 -8.86 5.20 3.81
N GLN A 18 -9.26 5.71 4.98
CA GLN A 18 -9.22 5.00 6.25
C GLN A 18 -10.55 4.34 6.63
N THR A 19 -11.57 4.44 5.78
CA THR A 19 -12.78 3.61 5.93
C THR A 19 -12.41 2.13 5.94
N ASP A 20 -12.83 1.42 6.98
CA ASP A 20 -12.40 0.04 7.20
C ASP A 20 -13.28 -0.96 6.45
N VAL A 21 -12.95 -1.17 5.18
CA VAL A 21 -13.60 -2.13 4.28
C VAL A 21 -12.78 -3.42 4.26
N PRO A 22 -13.37 -4.60 4.57
CA PRO A 22 -12.66 -5.88 4.59
C PRO A 22 -12.32 -6.38 3.19
N LEU A 23 -11.44 -7.39 3.10
CA LEU A 23 -11.18 -8.11 1.86
C LEU A 23 -12.47 -8.75 1.32
N ASN A 24 -12.65 -8.74 -0.01
CA ASN A 24 -13.66 -9.56 -0.67
C ASN A 24 -13.09 -10.99 -0.95
N GLY A 25 -13.89 -11.85 -1.60
CA GLY A 25 -13.46 -13.22 -1.94
C GLY A 25 -12.18 -13.24 -2.76
N VAL A 26 -12.11 -12.41 -3.80
CA VAL A 26 -10.94 -12.27 -4.68
C VAL A 26 -9.72 -11.80 -3.89
N GLY A 27 -9.87 -10.82 -3.01
CA GLY A 27 -8.77 -10.32 -2.20
C GLY A 27 -8.18 -11.36 -1.26
N ARG A 28 -9.01 -12.22 -0.67
CA ARG A 28 -8.54 -13.35 0.17
C ARG A 28 -7.76 -14.38 -0.65
N GLU A 29 -8.20 -14.69 -1.86
CA GLU A 29 -7.47 -15.58 -2.77
C GLU A 29 -6.14 -14.98 -3.22
N GLN A 30 -6.13 -13.69 -3.57
CA GLN A 30 -4.91 -12.94 -3.89
C GLN A 30 -3.92 -12.99 -2.73
N ALA A 31 -4.37 -12.73 -1.50
CA ALA A 31 -3.55 -12.75 -0.30
C ALA A 31 -2.98 -14.16 -0.04
N ALA A 32 -3.81 -15.20 -0.13
CA ALA A 32 -3.36 -16.57 0.07
C ALA A 32 -2.32 -17.01 -0.98
N ARG A 33 -2.46 -16.59 -2.24
CA ARG A 33 -1.52 -16.88 -3.32
C ARG A 33 -0.19 -16.16 -3.10
N ALA A 34 -0.22 -14.84 -2.88
CA ALA A 34 0.98 -14.05 -2.67
C ALA A 34 1.75 -14.47 -1.41
N ALA A 35 1.04 -14.80 -0.33
CA ALA A 35 1.63 -15.27 0.91
C ALA A 35 2.55 -16.49 0.73
N ARG A 36 2.24 -17.42 -0.20
CA ARG A 36 3.09 -18.60 -0.48
C ARG A 36 4.45 -18.18 -1.03
N PHE A 37 4.51 -17.20 -1.91
CA PHE A 37 5.77 -16.69 -2.45
C PHE A 37 6.57 -15.95 -1.38
N LEU A 38 5.90 -15.08 -0.61
CA LEU A 38 6.54 -14.32 0.45
C LEU A 38 7.03 -15.21 1.60
N ALA A 39 6.31 -16.28 1.93
CA ALA A 39 6.74 -17.26 2.95
C ALA A 39 8.01 -18.01 2.52
N ALA A 40 8.16 -18.33 1.22
CA ALA A 40 9.35 -18.99 0.70
C ALA A 40 10.62 -18.13 0.86
N LEU A 41 10.48 -16.82 0.96
CA LEU A 41 11.59 -15.89 1.24
C LEU A 41 12.01 -15.89 2.72
N ARG A 42 11.32 -16.61 3.61
CA ARG A 42 11.60 -16.73 5.05
C ARG A 42 11.74 -15.39 5.75
N PRO A 43 10.68 -14.57 5.77
CA PRO A 43 10.73 -13.29 6.47
C PRO A 43 11.02 -13.49 7.97
N HIS A 44 11.73 -12.53 8.56
CA HIS A 44 12.03 -12.48 9.99
C HIS A 44 10.87 -11.84 10.78
N ALA A 45 10.18 -10.87 10.20
CA ALA A 45 9.10 -10.14 10.86
C ALA A 45 8.00 -9.72 9.87
N ILE A 46 6.79 -9.53 10.38
CA ILE A 46 5.63 -9.06 9.63
C ILE A 46 5.04 -7.85 10.37
N PHE A 47 4.96 -6.73 9.66
CA PHE A 47 4.25 -5.52 10.10
C PHE A 47 3.07 -5.26 9.18
N SER A 48 2.02 -4.64 9.70
CA SER A 48 0.83 -4.31 8.92
C SER A 48 0.15 -3.05 9.43
N SER A 49 -0.47 -2.31 8.51
CA SER A 49 -1.55 -1.41 8.89
C SER A 49 -2.61 -2.16 9.69
N ASP A 50 -3.21 -1.50 10.66
CA ASP A 50 -4.27 -2.02 11.51
C ASP A 50 -5.65 -2.05 10.83
N LEU A 51 -5.81 -1.46 9.64
CA LEU A 51 -7.03 -1.58 8.85
C LEU A 51 -7.26 -3.04 8.42
N SER A 52 -8.49 -3.52 8.58
CA SER A 52 -8.87 -4.93 8.44
C SER A 52 -8.35 -5.59 7.16
N ARG A 53 -8.45 -4.93 6.02
CA ARG A 53 -7.96 -5.44 4.72
C ARG A 53 -6.46 -5.71 4.69
N ALA A 54 -5.66 -4.86 5.34
CA ALA A 54 -4.21 -5.05 5.42
C ALA A 54 -3.85 -6.10 6.46
N ALA A 55 -4.47 -6.06 7.64
CA ALA A 55 -4.26 -7.03 8.70
C ALA A 55 -4.65 -8.45 8.26
N GLU A 56 -5.79 -8.61 7.56
CA GLU A 56 -6.23 -9.90 7.00
C GLU A 56 -5.26 -10.43 5.92
N THR A 57 -4.73 -9.52 5.09
CA THR A 57 -3.70 -9.86 4.09
C THR A 57 -2.42 -10.35 4.77
N ALA A 58 -1.92 -9.61 5.78
CA ALA A 58 -0.74 -10.01 6.56
C ALA A 58 -0.94 -11.34 7.30
N ALA A 59 -2.15 -11.57 7.82
CA ALA A 59 -2.50 -12.82 8.50
C ALA A 59 -2.40 -14.04 7.58
N ALA A 60 -2.59 -13.89 6.26
CA ALA A 60 -2.38 -15.00 5.32
C ALA A 60 -0.90 -15.46 5.32
N LEU A 61 0.05 -14.52 5.41
CA LEU A 61 1.47 -14.84 5.53
C LEU A 61 1.83 -15.39 6.92
N ALA A 62 1.28 -14.78 7.97
CA ALA A 62 1.50 -15.20 9.35
C ALA A 62 1.14 -16.67 9.57
N ARG A 63 0.01 -17.13 9.00
CA ARG A 63 -0.40 -18.54 9.07
C ARG A 63 0.61 -19.53 8.44
N LEU A 64 1.35 -19.09 7.43
CA LEU A 64 2.34 -19.94 6.75
C LEU A 64 3.72 -19.93 7.41
N THR A 65 4.05 -18.83 8.11
CA THR A 65 5.38 -18.63 8.70
C THR A 65 5.42 -18.88 10.20
N GLY A 66 4.27 -18.88 10.87
CA GLY A 66 4.18 -18.92 12.34
C GLY A 66 4.55 -17.59 13.02
N LEU A 67 4.84 -16.54 12.26
CA LEU A 67 5.19 -15.24 12.80
C LEU A 67 3.94 -14.47 13.26
N SER A 68 4.10 -13.65 14.31
CA SER A 68 3.08 -12.68 14.71
C SER A 68 3.08 -11.47 13.78
N VAL A 69 1.91 -10.84 13.63
CA VAL A 69 1.77 -9.57 12.90
C VAL A 69 1.81 -8.42 13.91
N THR A 70 2.75 -7.50 13.73
CA THR A 70 2.79 -6.24 14.49
C THR A 70 1.99 -5.18 13.74
N LEU A 71 0.95 -4.64 14.39
CA LEU A 71 0.09 -3.61 13.79
C LEU A 71 0.67 -2.21 14.04
N ASP A 72 0.62 -1.37 13.00
CA ASP A 72 1.12 0.01 13.03
C ASP A 72 0.15 0.94 12.31
N LYS A 73 -0.38 1.95 13.03
CA LYS A 73 -1.33 2.92 12.50
C LYS A 73 -0.71 3.87 11.48
N ASP A 74 0.61 4.09 11.53
CA ASP A 74 1.30 4.93 10.57
C ASP A 74 1.39 4.28 9.18
N LEU A 75 1.06 2.99 9.07
CA LEU A 75 0.90 2.29 7.79
C LEU A 75 -0.51 2.39 7.19
N ARG A 76 -1.47 3.07 7.83
CA ARG A 76 -2.81 3.29 7.28
C ARG A 76 -2.76 4.02 5.95
N GLU A 77 -3.78 3.80 5.13
CA GLU A 77 -3.97 4.52 3.87
C GLU A 77 -4.11 6.04 4.11
N ARG A 78 -3.96 6.82 3.03
CA ARG A 78 -4.24 8.25 3.03
C ARG A 78 -5.67 8.49 3.49
N HIS A 79 -5.85 9.28 4.54
CA HIS A 79 -7.18 9.73 4.94
C HIS A 79 -7.77 10.60 3.85
N GLY A 80 -8.92 10.20 3.33
CA GLY A 80 -9.60 10.86 2.22
C GLY A 80 -10.76 11.77 2.63
N GLY A 81 -11.08 11.81 3.92
CA GLY A 81 -12.17 12.62 4.43
C GLY A 81 -13.48 12.37 3.66
N THR A 82 -14.10 13.43 3.20
CA THR A 82 -15.36 13.41 2.45
C THR A 82 -15.30 12.65 1.10
N TRP A 83 -14.11 12.32 0.60
CA TRP A 83 -13.97 11.50 -0.61
C TRP A 83 -14.18 10.01 -0.36
N GLU A 84 -14.07 9.57 0.89
CA GLU A 84 -14.18 8.15 1.21
C GLU A 84 -15.56 7.58 0.85
N GLY A 85 -15.58 6.44 0.17
CA GLY A 85 -16.77 5.79 -0.36
C GLY A 85 -17.26 6.32 -1.72
N LYS A 86 -16.70 7.42 -2.23
CA LYS A 86 -17.10 7.99 -3.53
C LYS A 86 -16.26 7.43 -4.67
N THR A 87 -16.88 7.35 -5.84
CA THR A 87 -16.18 7.11 -7.10
C THR A 87 -15.45 8.36 -7.58
N ASP A 88 -14.51 8.18 -8.50
CA ASP A 88 -13.79 9.29 -9.12
C ASP A 88 -14.75 10.32 -9.78
N ALA A 89 -15.80 9.84 -10.46
CA ALA A 89 -16.82 10.70 -11.08
C ALA A 89 -17.60 11.52 -10.04
N GLU A 90 -18.02 10.88 -8.94
CA GLU A 90 -18.72 11.57 -7.84
C GLU A 90 -17.84 12.62 -7.16
N ILE A 91 -16.54 12.33 -6.98
CA ILE A 91 -15.59 13.31 -6.40
C ILE A 91 -15.41 14.49 -7.36
N ARG A 92 -15.20 14.25 -8.65
CA ARG A 92 -15.04 15.29 -9.66
C ARG A 92 -16.24 16.20 -9.75
N GLU A 93 -17.45 15.64 -9.71
CA GLU A 93 -18.70 16.41 -9.74
C GLU A 93 -18.91 17.26 -8.49
N GLN A 94 -18.71 16.66 -7.30
CA GLN A 94 -19.02 17.31 -6.03
C GLN A 94 -17.92 18.26 -5.54
N TYR A 95 -16.66 18.02 -5.93
CA TYR A 95 -15.48 18.76 -5.45
C TYR A 95 -14.51 19.12 -6.58
N PRO A 96 -14.93 19.81 -7.65
CA PRO A 96 -14.13 20.01 -8.86
C PRO A 96 -12.76 20.65 -8.61
N GLU A 97 -12.68 21.66 -7.74
CA GLU A 97 -11.43 22.35 -7.43
C GLU A 97 -10.48 21.45 -6.61
N ALA A 98 -11.00 20.78 -5.57
CA ALA A 98 -10.24 19.86 -4.76
C ALA A 98 -9.77 18.65 -5.58
N TYR A 99 -10.59 18.18 -6.52
CA TYR A 99 -10.26 17.11 -7.46
C TYR A 99 -9.11 17.54 -8.40
N ALA A 100 -9.17 18.72 -8.98
CA ALA A 100 -8.11 19.23 -9.84
C ALA A 100 -6.75 19.34 -9.11
N ALA A 101 -6.77 19.73 -7.83
CA ALA A 101 -5.60 19.77 -6.97
C ALA A 101 -5.21 18.38 -6.41
N TRP A 102 -6.09 17.38 -6.53
CA TRP A 102 -5.99 16.06 -5.90
C TRP A 102 -5.77 16.12 -4.38
N VAL A 103 -6.45 17.05 -3.71
CA VAL A 103 -6.37 17.28 -2.26
C VAL A 103 -7.77 17.23 -1.66
N PRO A 104 -8.13 16.17 -0.90
CA PRO A 104 -9.41 16.11 -0.19
C PRO A 104 -9.51 17.31 0.77
N PRO A 105 -10.66 18.01 0.86
CA PRO A 105 -10.79 19.22 1.69
C PRO A 105 -10.48 18.99 3.17
N ASP A 106 -10.79 17.81 3.68
CA ASP A 106 -10.68 17.38 5.08
C ASP A 106 -9.82 16.11 5.24
N GLY A 107 -9.00 15.80 4.24
CA GLY A 107 -8.12 14.64 4.23
C GLY A 107 -6.64 15.00 4.42
N GLU A 108 -5.78 13.98 4.38
CA GLU A 108 -4.34 14.15 4.44
C GLU A 108 -3.78 14.70 3.12
N THR A 109 -2.78 15.58 3.23
CA THR A 109 -1.97 15.97 2.07
C THR A 109 -1.05 14.83 1.63
N ALA A 110 -0.60 14.84 0.37
CA ALA A 110 0.36 13.84 -0.13
C ALA A 110 1.67 13.87 0.66
N ALA A 111 2.15 15.07 1.03
CA ALA A 111 3.36 15.23 1.83
C ALA A 111 3.22 14.61 3.22
N ALA A 112 2.10 14.85 3.92
CA ALA A 112 1.86 14.25 5.24
C ALA A 112 1.84 12.71 5.19
N VAL A 113 1.23 12.14 4.15
CA VAL A 113 1.22 10.68 3.95
C VAL A 113 2.62 10.16 3.65
N ALA A 114 3.39 10.85 2.79
CA ALA A 114 4.75 10.48 2.45
C ALA A 114 5.66 10.49 3.68
N ASP A 115 5.59 11.53 4.51
CA ASP A 115 6.38 11.67 5.74
C ASP A 115 6.01 10.56 6.74
N ARG A 116 4.72 10.37 7.02
CA ARG A 116 4.23 9.34 7.95
C ARG A 116 4.64 7.94 7.48
N GLY A 117 4.46 7.64 6.20
CA GLY A 117 4.78 6.35 5.60
C GLY A 117 6.28 6.06 5.60
N SER A 118 7.12 7.04 5.21
CA SER A 118 8.58 6.87 5.21
C SER A 118 9.12 6.69 6.62
N MET A 119 8.68 7.51 7.57
CA MET A 119 9.10 7.40 8.99
C MET A 119 8.70 6.05 9.60
N ALA A 120 7.52 5.52 9.26
CA ALA A 120 7.12 4.18 9.69
C ALA A 120 8.04 3.10 9.12
N LEU A 121 8.38 3.17 7.83
CA LEU A 121 9.27 2.22 7.18
C LEU A 121 10.70 2.28 7.74
N GLU A 122 11.23 3.47 8.04
CA GLU A 122 12.52 3.63 8.69
C GLU A 122 12.52 3.03 10.10
N ARG A 123 11.55 3.38 10.93
CA ARG A 123 11.39 2.85 12.28
C ARG A 123 11.31 1.32 12.28
N ILE A 124 10.55 0.74 11.36
CA ILE A 124 10.43 -0.71 11.19
C ILE A 124 11.80 -1.31 10.82
N ALA A 125 12.52 -0.70 9.86
CA ALA A 125 13.83 -1.18 9.45
C ALA A 125 14.88 -1.10 10.58
N ASP A 126 14.75 -0.12 11.48
CA ASP A 126 15.64 0.02 12.65
C ASP A 126 15.29 -0.98 13.77
N SER A 127 14.05 -1.46 13.81
CA SER A 127 13.57 -2.39 14.85
C SER A 127 13.94 -3.85 14.62
N VAL A 128 14.50 -4.20 13.45
CA VAL A 128 14.82 -5.57 13.06
C VAL A 128 16.33 -5.76 12.83
N PRO A 129 16.87 -6.99 12.99
CA PRO A 129 18.30 -7.24 12.75
C PRO A 129 18.72 -6.89 11.32
N GLY A 130 19.90 -6.29 11.18
CA GLY A 130 20.48 -5.99 9.86
C GLY A 130 20.61 -7.26 9.00
N GLY A 131 20.27 -7.14 7.71
CA GLY A 131 20.27 -8.27 6.77
C GLY A 131 19.05 -9.18 6.83
N SER A 132 18.11 -8.94 7.74
CA SER A 132 16.84 -9.70 7.78
C SER A 132 15.84 -9.18 6.75
N LEU A 133 14.96 -10.07 6.28
CA LEU A 133 13.81 -9.71 5.44
C LEU A 133 12.60 -9.42 6.32
N THR A 134 11.99 -8.28 6.12
CA THR A 134 10.74 -7.88 6.80
C THR A 134 9.65 -7.65 5.76
N VAL A 135 8.46 -8.17 6.02
CA VAL A 135 7.28 -7.89 5.19
C VAL A 135 6.45 -6.80 5.87
N VAL A 136 6.19 -5.72 5.14
CA VAL A 136 5.34 -4.62 5.59
C VAL A 136 4.10 -4.58 4.71
N THR A 137 2.93 -4.83 5.29
CA THR A 137 1.65 -4.83 4.58
C THR A 137 0.92 -3.52 4.80
N GLY A 138 0.48 -2.90 3.70
CA GLY A 138 -0.17 -1.59 3.75
C GLY A 138 -1.04 -1.33 2.52
N HIS A 139 -1.04 -0.08 2.08
CA HIS A 139 -1.99 0.47 1.12
C HIS A 139 -1.28 1.19 -0.03
N GLY A 140 -2.04 1.44 -1.11
CA GLY A 140 -1.47 1.97 -2.34
C GLY A 140 -0.81 3.32 -2.19
N ALA A 141 -1.51 4.31 -1.64
CA ALA A 141 -0.98 5.66 -1.53
C ALA A 141 0.10 5.75 -0.43
N ASN A 142 -0.14 5.19 0.76
CA ASN A 142 0.84 5.25 1.85
C ASN A 142 2.17 4.58 1.46
N LEU A 143 2.13 3.34 0.95
CA LEU A 143 3.34 2.63 0.54
C LEU A 143 4.03 3.33 -0.64
N GLY A 144 3.26 3.82 -1.63
CA GLY A 144 3.82 4.47 -2.81
C GLY A 144 4.49 5.81 -2.48
N MET A 145 3.83 6.65 -1.68
CA MET A 145 4.35 7.96 -1.27
C MET A 145 5.52 7.82 -0.29
N GLY A 146 5.42 6.90 0.67
CA GLY A 146 6.53 6.59 1.59
C GLY A 146 7.76 6.04 0.85
N LEU A 147 7.55 5.16 -0.13
CA LEU A 147 8.62 4.67 -1.02
C LEU A 147 9.29 5.81 -1.78
N ALA A 148 8.50 6.68 -2.43
CA ALA A 148 9.03 7.81 -3.19
C ALA A 148 9.90 8.70 -2.30
N ARG A 149 9.44 9.00 -1.07
CA ARG A 149 10.18 9.78 -0.08
C ARG A 149 11.51 9.13 0.30
N LEU A 150 11.53 7.82 0.60
CA LEU A 150 12.74 7.06 0.93
C LEU A 150 13.76 7.04 -0.22
N LEU A 151 13.30 7.07 -1.46
CA LEU A 151 14.16 7.11 -2.66
C LEU A 151 14.60 8.53 -3.05
N GLY A 152 14.19 9.57 -2.31
CA GLY A 152 14.50 10.95 -2.63
C GLY A 152 13.81 11.48 -3.89
N ILE A 153 12.68 10.85 -4.29
CA ILE A 153 11.87 11.33 -5.43
C ILE A 153 11.08 12.56 -4.98
N PRO A 154 11.20 13.70 -5.68
CA PRO A 154 10.48 14.92 -5.31
C PRO A 154 8.96 14.74 -5.33
N ASP A 155 8.26 15.47 -4.47
CA ASP A 155 6.80 15.46 -4.41
C ASP A 155 6.20 15.85 -5.78
N GLY A 156 5.13 15.14 -6.17
CA GLY A 156 4.45 15.35 -7.44
C GLY A 156 5.10 14.66 -8.65
N VAL A 157 6.30 14.10 -8.52
CA VAL A 157 6.94 13.33 -9.59
C VAL A 157 6.43 11.89 -9.58
N ARG A 158 5.78 11.48 -10.66
CA ARG A 158 5.24 10.12 -10.83
C ARG A 158 6.22 9.24 -11.62
N MET A 159 7.24 8.70 -10.95
CA MET A 159 8.21 7.78 -11.55
C MET A 159 7.87 6.31 -11.34
N LEU A 160 7.03 6.02 -10.36
CA LEU A 160 6.67 4.66 -9.99
C LEU A 160 5.19 4.43 -10.29
N GLY A 161 4.87 3.32 -10.91
CA GLY A 161 3.49 2.87 -11.10
C GLY A 161 2.79 2.61 -9.77
N ALA A 162 1.46 2.65 -9.77
CA ALA A 162 0.67 2.37 -8.57
C ALA A 162 0.80 0.90 -8.14
N PHE A 163 0.78 0.65 -6.84
CA PHE A 163 0.73 -0.72 -6.32
C PHE A 163 -0.60 -1.39 -6.69
N GLY A 164 -0.58 -2.50 -7.39
CA GLY A 164 -1.74 -3.38 -7.56
C GLY A 164 -2.10 -4.14 -6.28
N ASN A 165 -3.33 -4.65 -6.17
CA ASN A 165 -3.74 -5.48 -5.04
C ASN A 165 -2.86 -6.73 -4.92
N CYS A 166 -2.41 -7.04 -3.72
CA CYS A 166 -1.48 -8.13 -3.40
C CYS A 166 -0.16 -8.13 -4.17
N ARG A 167 0.22 -6.99 -4.77
CA ARG A 167 1.56 -6.81 -5.34
C ARG A 167 2.52 -6.29 -4.29
N TRP A 168 3.80 -6.56 -4.49
CA TRP A 168 4.85 -6.15 -3.57
C TRP A 168 6.01 -5.44 -4.27
N SER A 169 6.74 -4.68 -3.49
CA SER A 169 8.02 -4.10 -3.90
C SER A 169 9.09 -4.47 -2.90
N VAL A 170 10.30 -4.68 -3.39
CA VAL A 170 11.45 -5.06 -2.58
C VAL A 170 12.40 -3.87 -2.50
N LEU A 171 12.68 -3.46 -1.26
CA LEU A 171 13.68 -2.44 -0.95
C LEU A 171 14.83 -3.05 -0.16
N SER A 172 16.01 -2.51 -0.36
CA SER A 172 17.16 -2.77 0.51
C SER A 172 17.68 -1.46 1.07
N ARG A 173 18.16 -1.50 2.33
CA ARG A 173 18.81 -0.37 2.99
C ARG A 173 20.27 -0.70 3.29
N ARG A 174 21.16 0.22 2.94
CA ARG A 174 22.59 0.17 3.33
C ARG A 174 22.98 1.51 3.95
N GLY A 175 23.20 1.53 5.27
CA GLY A 175 23.31 2.77 6.02
C GLY A 175 22.03 3.59 5.89
N GLU A 176 22.15 4.83 5.45
CA GLU A 176 21.02 5.76 5.23
C GLU A 176 20.43 5.67 3.81
N HIS A 177 21.00 4.82 2.93
CA HIS A 177 20.58 4.76 1.52
C HIS A 177 19.62 3.62 1.26
N TRP A 178 18.45 3.96 0.73
CA TRP A 178 17.44 3.03 0.24
C TRP A 178 17.61 2.76 -1.25
N ARG A 179 17.36 1.52 -1.66
CA ARG A 179 17.36 1.09 -3.06
C ARG A 179 16.12 0.27 -3.34
N LEU A 180 15.40 0.62 -4.40
CA LEU A 180 14.35 -0.20 -4.98
C LEU A 180 15.00 -1.32 -5.79
N GLN A 181 14.71 -2.57 -5.45
CA GLN A 181 15.18 -3.77 -6.16
C GLN A 181 14.14 -4.25 -7.16
N GLU A 182 12.90 -4.27 -6.72
CA GLU A 182 11.75 -4.73 -7.52
C GLU A 182 10.55 -3.84 -7.19
N HIS A 183 9.71 -3.57 -8.20
CA HIS A 183 8.51 -2.78 -8.02
C HIS A 183 7.28 -3.46 -8.59
N ASN A 184 6.18 -3.44 -7.82
CA ASN A 184 4.85 -3.88 -8.24
C ASN A 184 4.82 -5.33 -8.77
N VAL A 185 5.64 -6.21 -8.19
CA VAL A 185 5.71 -7.63 -8.53
C VAL A 185 4.45 -8.35 -8.06
N GLY A 186 3.97 -9.29 -8.85
CA GLY A 186 2.79 -10.08 -8.52
C GLY A 186 3.01 -11.57 -8.75
N SER A 187 2.17 -12.37 -8.12
CA SER A 187 2.06 -13.79 -8.43
C SER A 187 1.30 -13.95 -9.75
N LEU A 188 2.02 -14.08 -10.87
CA LEU A 188 1.40 -14.26 -12.20
C LEU A 188 0.55 -15.57 -12.26
N PRO A 189 -0.47 -15.64 -13.16
CA PRO A 189 -0.79 -14.64 -14.19
C PRO A 189 -2.13 -13.91 -13.94
N GLU A 190 -2.12 -12.72 -13.40
CA GLU A 190 -3.30 -11.84 -13.47
C GLU A 190 -2.95 -10.67 -14.38
N PRO A 191 -3.75 -10.40 -15.45
CA PRO A 191 -3.61 -9.17 -16.22
C PRO A 191 -3.72 -8.00 -15.25
N VAL A 192 -2.74 -7.11 -15.24
CA VAL A 192 -2.86 -5.84 -14.52
C VAL A 192 -3.68 -4.92 -15.40
N PRO A 193 -4.87 -4.49 -14.99
CA PRO A 193 -5.48 -3.35 -15.64
C PRO A 193 -4.49 -2.19 -15.48
N ASP A 194 -4.11 -1.58 -16.58
CA ASP A 194 -3.31 -0.36 -16.54
C ASP A 194 -4.18 0.74 -15.88
N PRO A 195 -3.83 1.23 -14.67
CA PRO A 195 -4.63 2.24 -14.02
C PRO A 195 -4.60 3.59 -14.74
N ASP A 196 -3.67 3.78 -15.68
CA ASP A 196 -3.52 5.00 -16.45
C ASP A 196 -4.14 4.89 -17.85
N SER A 197 -4.53 3.68 -18.31
CA SER A 197 -5.14 3.48 -19.64
C SER A 197 -6.54 4.07 -19.80
N GLU A 198 -7.18 4.54 -18.72
CA GLU A 198 -8.52 5.14 -18.75
C GLU A 198 -8.51 6.65 -18.44
N ARG A 199 -7.33 7.29 -18.43
CA ARG A 199 -7.20 8.75 -18.22
C ARG A 199 -6.95 9.55 -19.48
N GLU A 200 -6.94 8.88 -20.66
CA GLU A 200 -6.96 9.53 -21.94
C GLU A 200 -8.42 9.68 -22.39
N ASP A 201 -9.13 10.72 -21.92
CA ASP A 201 -10.18 11.47 -22.64
C ASP A 201 -10.62 12.68 -21.80
#